data_908a24fc78320bca72862d3995ac1d6b
#
_entry.id   908a24fc78320bca72862d3995ac1d6b
#
_cell.length_a   1.000
_cell.length_b   1.000
_cell.length_c   1.000
_cell.angle_alpha   90.00
_cell.angle_beta   90.00
_cell.angle_gamma   90.00
#
_symmetry.space_group_name_H-M   'P 1'
#
loop_
_entity.id
_entity.type
_entity.pdbx_description
1 polymer ?
#
loop_
_entity_poly.entity_id
_entity_poly.type
_entity_poly.pdbx_seq_one_letter_code
_entity_poly.pdbx_strand_id
1 'polypeptide(L)'
;VRFPPALLLLSVLLTVASCGSPPRPAPDPAPSPPSRVVAGYFTEWSVYGRGYRVKDLQTSGAAQRLTHLKYAFGKVTGGRCAAGDEWAAVGRPVTAAESVDGVADAATAALRGSFGQLRKLKAANPQLKLLWSFGGWTGSPAFTAAARDPQRFAESCRDLLADPRWAGLFDGVDVDWEYPNACGLACDTSGPDALTRVLAALRAALGEQSLISVAVPGDVGKLRAADYAGASRYANWVGAMTYDYFGASVPSAEEGAVRTAPHSALTAYPGIPRDTATTEATVAELLALGVPAEKLLIGVGFYGRGWTGATGDGPGAAATGPAPGRYAEGIEDYRVLVDRCPPTGAVGGTAYARCGSQWWSYDTPETIAAKVAYARERSLAGVFAWELSGDTEDAVLLQALSG
;
A
#
# COMPACT_ATOMS: atom_id res chain seq x y z
N VAL A 1 78.27 -1.42 -82.85
CA VAL A 1 77.99 -1.74 -81.49
C VAL A 1 76.54 -1.38 -81.19
N ARG A 2 75.68 -2.38 -81.08
CA ARG A 2 74.21 -2.23 -80.87
C ARG A 2 73.94 -2.50 -79.42
N PHE A 3 73.21 -1.60 -78.81
CA PHE A 3 72.60 -1.80 -77.48
C PHE A 3 71.12 -2.27 -77.64
N PRO A 4 70.66 -3.23 -76.84
CA PRO A 4 69.24 -3.63 -76.85
C PRO A 4 68.40 -2.75 -75.93
N PRO A 5 67.07 -2.66 -76.16
CA PRO A 5 66.21 -1.77 -75.43
C PRO A 5 65.79 -2.35 -74.08
N ALA A 6 65.70 -1.49 -73.09
CA ALA A 6 65.26 -1.81 -71.74
C ALA A 6 63.69 -1.94 -71.69
N LEU A 7 63.24 -3.09 -71.13
CA LEU A 7 61.85 -3.38 -70.89
C LEU A 7 61.39 -2.63 -69.57
N LEU A 8 60.52 -1.69 -69.71
CA LEU A 8 59.83 -1.07 -68.54
C LEU A 8 58.72 -1.99 -68.11
N LEU A 9 58.85 -2.57 -66.91
CA LEU A 9 57.78 -3.26 -66.20
C LEU A 9 56.94 -2.23 -65.47
N LEU A 10 55.69 -2.07 -65.91
CA LEU A 10 54.70 -1.20 -65.28
C LEU A 10 53.99 -2.04 -64.19
N SER A 11 54.34 -1.79 -62.89
CA SER A 11 53.68 -2.44 -61.77
C SER A 11 52.38 -1.67 -61.47
N VAL A 12 51.27 -2.31 -61.80
CA VAL A 12 49.94 -1.81 -61.40
C VAL A 12 49.67 -2.20 -59.98
N LEU A 13 49.69 -1.24 -59.01
CA LEU A 13 49.18 -1.46 -57.64
C LEU A 13 47.66 -1.43 -57.69
N LEU A 14 47.02 -2.56 -57.51
CA LEU A 14 45.59 -2.64 -57.18
C LEU A 14 45.42 -2.29 -55.70
N THR A 15 44.92 -1.11 -55.40
CA THR A 15 44.39 -0.75 -54.06
C THR A 15 43.00 -1.36 -53.92
N VAL A 16 42.90 -2.41 -53.10
CA VAL A 16 41.60 -2.97 -52.68
C VAL A 16 41.01 -2.04 -51.64
N ALA A 17 40.05 -1.22 -52.03
CA ALA A 17 39.26 -0.43 -51.10
C ALA A 17 38.33 -1.37 -50.31
N SER A 18 38.68 -1.67 -49.07
CA SER A 18 37.82 -2.39 -48.11
C SER A 18 36.68 -1.46 -47.74
N CYS A 19 35.48 -1.68 -48.29
CA CYS A 19 34.26 -1.07 -47.82
C CYS A 19 33.92 -1.66 -46.45
N GLY A 20 34.46 -1.07 -45.38
CA GLY A 20 34.02 -1.34 -44.01
C GLY A 20 32.60 -0.82 -43.83
N SER A 21 31.64 -1.69 -43.56
CA SER A 21 30.28 -1.30 -43.15
C SER A 21 30.38 -0.43 -41.90
N PRO A 22 29.59 0.64 -41.79
CA PRO A 22 29.56 1.46 -40.58
C PRO A 22 29.20 0.59 -39.37
N PRO A 23 29.77 0.85 -38.18
CA PRO A 23 29.46 0.11 -36.98
C PRO A 23 27.94 0.25 -36.70
N ARG A 24 27.30 -0.91 -36.48
CA ARG A 24 25.88 -0.95 -36.09
C ARG A 24 25.69 -0.12 -34.81
N PRO A 25 24.72 0.80 -34.74
CA PRO A 25 24.45 1.55 -33.51
C PRO A 25 24.20 0.53 -32.39
N ALA A 26 24.75 0.81 -31.19
CA ALA A 26 24.53 0.00 -30.02
C ALA A 26 22.98 -0.10 -29.79
N PRO A 27 22.47 -1.27 -29.43
CA PRO A 27 21.04 -1.40 -29.10
C PRO A 27 20.71 -0.38 -28.02
N ASP A 28 19.57 0.31 -28.17
CA ASP A 28 19.06 1.20 -27.13
C ASP A 28 19.07 0.45 -25.79
N PRO A 29 19.46 1.10 -24.68
CA PRO A 29 19.40 0.48 -23.37
C PRO A 29 17.98 -0.01 -23.16
N ALA A 30 17.83 -1.27 -22.72
CA ALA A 30 16.53 -1.82 -22.38
C ALA A 30 15.80 -0.83 -21.45
N PRO A 31 14.49 -0.57 -21.66
CA PRO A 31 13.75 0.34 -20.80
C PRO A 31 13.95 -0.12 -19.36
N SER A 32 14.34 0.81 -18.49
CA SER A 32 14.45 0.55 -17.05
C SER A 32 13.15 -0.08 -16.59
N PRO A 33 13.17 -1.16 -15.79
CA PRO A 33 11.94 -1.73 -15.26
C PRO A 33 11.14 -0.62 -14.59
N PRO A 34 9.80 -0.59 -14.76
CA PRO A 34 8.97 0.44 -14.16
C PRO A 34 9.29 0.53 -12.66
N SER A 35 9.45 1.76 -12.17
CA SER A 35 9.75 1.99 -10.76
C SER A 35 8.64 1.35 -9.93
N ARG A 36 9.03 0.44 -9.02
CA ARG A 36 8.10 -0.32 -8.21
C ARG A 36 7.33 0.61 -7.28
N VAL A 37 6.04 0.38 -7.15
CA VAL A 37 5.21 1.12 -6.20
C VAL A 37 5.56 0.70 -4.78
N VAL A 38 5.93 1.68 -3.96
CA VAL A 38 6.01 1.57 -2.50
C VAL A 38 5.04 2.59 -1.94
N ALA A 39 3.90 2.12 -1.45
CA ALA A 39 2.88 2.99 -0.90
C ALA A 39 2.77 2.84 0.63
N GLY A 40 2.25 3.86 1.30
CA GLY A 40 1.99 3.79 2.73
C GLY A 40 0.80 4.65 3.12
N TYR A 41 0.06 4.21 4.13
CA TYR A 41 -1.05 4.97 4.70
C TYR A 41 -0.56 5.85 5.85
N PHE A 42 -0.90 7.14 5.78
CA PHE A 42 -0.81 8.09 6.88
C PHE A 42 -2.21 8.36 7.41
N THR A 43 -2.45 8.00 8.66
CA THR A 43 -3.78 8.14 9.27
C THR A 43 -3.95 9.52 9.89
N GLU A 44 -5.11 10.18 9.65
CA GLU A 44 -5.39 11.52 10.16
C GLU A 44 -5.39 11.60 11.69
N TRP A 45 -5.74 10.48 12.36
CA TRP A 45 -5.75 10.39 13.81
C TRP A 45 -4.38 10.13 14.44
N SER A 46 -3.35 9.81 13.66
CA SER A 46 -2.00 9.55 14.18
C SER A 46 -1.38 10.78 14.86
N VAL A 47 -1.84 11.97 14.51
CA VAL A 47 -1.37 13.24 15.10
C VAL A 47 -1.79 13.43 16.56
N TYR A 48 -2.75 12.63 17.06
CA TYR A 48 -3.24 12.66 18.44
C TYR A 48 -2.44 11.73 19.35
N GLY A 49 -3.05 10.64 19.81
CA GLY A 49 -2.47 9.72 20.81
C GLY A 49 -1.14 9.05 20.40
N ARG A 50 -0.94 8.84 19.09
CA ARG A 50 0.33 8.29 18.57
C ARG A 50 1.44 9.34 18.47
N GLY A 51 1.08 10.63 18.36
CA GLY A 51 2.01 11.73 18.18
C GLY A 51 2.78 11.71 16.87
N TYR A 52 2.36 10.87 15.91
CA TYR A 52 3.00 10.73 14.60
C TYR A 52 2.44 11.77 13.62
N ARG A 53 3.33 12.58 13.06
CA ARG A 53 3.00 13.74 12.25
C ARG A 53 3.59 13.63 10.85
N VAL A 54 3.14 14.46 9.94
CA VAL A 54 3.70 14.52 8.57
C VAL A 54 5.21 14.85 8.60
N LYS A 55 5.69 15.61 9.60
CA LYS A 55 7.13 15.83 9.82
C LYS A 55 7.89 14.53 9.97
N ASP A 56 7.33 13.54 10.67
CA ASP A 56 8.01 12.29 10.97
C ASP A 56 8.29 11.49 9.71
N LEU A 57 7.46 11.62 8.66
CA LEU A 57 7.74 11.08 7.33
C LEU A 57 9.02 11.67 6.72
N GLN A 58 9.29 12.95 6.97
CA GLN A 58 10.51 13.61 6.48
C GLN A 58 11.73 13.21 7.33
N THR A 59 11.59 13.24 8.64
CA THR A 59 12.74 13.04 9.56
C THR A 59 13.20 11.59 9.64
N SER A 60 12.30 10.62 9.46
CA SER A 60 12.64 9.18 9.39
C SER A 60 13.20 8.77 8.02
N GLY A 61 13.16 9.63 7.01
CA GLY A 61 13.49 9.27 5.64
C GLY A 61 12.38 8.50 4.90
N ALA A 62 11.21 8.37 5.49
CA ALA A 62 10.08 7.67 4.87
C ALA A 62 9.64 8.31 3.56
N ALA A 63 9.57 9.66 3.50
CA ALA A 63 9.14 10.38 2.31
C ALA A 63 10.02 10.13 1.07
N GLN A 64 11.31 9.86 1.26
CA GLN A 64 12.25 9.55 0.18
C GLN A 64 12.12 8.10 -0.32
N ARG A 65 11.59 7.20 0.52
CA ARG A 65 11.41 5.76 0.22
C ARG A 65 10.06 5.47 -0.42
N LEU A 66 9.06 6.26 -0.07
CA LEU A 66 7.71 6.13 -0.62
C LEU A 66 7.65 6.69 -2.05
N THR A 67 6.94 5.98 -2.92
CA THR A 67 6.46 6.50 -4.21
C THR A 67 5.08 7.15 -4.06
N HIS A 68 4.25 6.60 -3.18
CA HIS A 68 2.88 7.04 -2.94
C HIS A 68 2.55 7.11 -1.45
N LEU A 69 1.92 8.18 -1.03
CA LEU A 69 1.37 8.34 0.31
C LEU A 69 -0.15 8.45 0.22
N LYS A 70 -0.86 7.62 0.97
CA LYS A 70 -2.32 7.64 1.07
C LYS A 70 -2.72 8.28 2.39
N TYR A 71 -3.42 9.41 2.32
CA TYR A 71 -3.97 10.08 3.51
C TYR A 71 -5.31 9.45 3.89
N ALA A 72 -5.41 8.85 5.04
CA ALA A 72 -6.58 8.11 5.52
C ALA A 72 -7.19 8.78 6.76
N PHE A 73 -8.48 9.13 6.75
CA PHE A 73 -9.42 8.92 5.68
C PHE A 73 -10.27 10.17 5.41
N GLY A 74 -10.63 10.38 4.17
CA GLY A 74 -11.84 11.11 3.84
C GLY A 74 -13.07 10.24 4.13
N LYS A 75 -14.23 10.87 4.25
CA LYS A 75 -15.51 10.23 4.53
C LYS A 75 -16.38 10.12 3.28
N VAL A 76 -17.27 9.14 3.28
CA VAL A 76 -18.42 9.10 2.39
C VAL A 76 -19.65 9.50 3.20
N THR A 77 -20.28 10.62 2.87
CA THR A 77 -21.45 11.13 3.59
C THR A 77 -22.59 11.38 2.61
N GLY A 78 -23.70 10.70 2.80
CA GLY A 78 -24.84 10.79 1.88
C GLY A 78 -24.51 10.46 0.43
N GLY A 79 -23.60 9.51 0.21
CA GLY A 79 -23.09 9.10 -1.12
C GLY A 79 -22.17 10.13 -1.79
N ARG A 80 -21.50 11.00 -1.02
CA ARG A 80 -20.58 12.03 -1.50
C ARG A 80 -19.26 11.97 -0.74
N CYS A 81 -18.14 12.32 -1.41
CA CYS A 81 -16.85 12.54 -0.78
C CYS A 81 -16.91 13.76 0.15
N ALA A 82 -16.33 13.64 1.33
CA ALA A 82 -16.18 14.70 2.32
C ALA A 82 -14.85 14.56 3.07
N ALA A 83 -14.39 15.65 3.67
CA ALA A 83 -13.24 15.60 4.58
C ALA A 83 -13.57 14.74 5.81
N GLY A 84 -12.56 14.06 6.35
CA GLY A 84 -12.66 13.27 7.56
C GLY A 84 -12.65 14.14 8.81
N ASP A 85 -11.52 14.18 9.48
CA ASP A 85 -11.26 15.08 10.60
C ASP A 85 -10.70 16.41 10.07
N GLU A 86 -11.60 17.40 9.90
CA GLU A 86 -11.22 18.72 9.39
C GLU A 86 -10.22 19.44 10.31
N TRP A 87 -10.26 19.17 11.62
CA TRP A 87 -9.31 19.79 12.54
C TRP A 87 -7.88 19.25 12.29
N ALA A 88 -7.70 17.95 12.24
CA ALA A 88 -6.41 17.34 11.93
C ALA A 88 -5.93 17.70 10.51
N ALA A 89 -6.86 17.69 9.54
CA ALA A 89 -6.55 17.92 8.14
C ALA A 89 -6.13 19.35 7.84
N VAL A 90 -6.92 20.35 8.26
CA VAL A 90 -6.75 21.75 7.80
C VAL A 90 -6.83 22.80 8.91
N GLY A 91 -7.30 22.45 10.11
CA GLY A 91 -7.55 23.41 11.18
C GLY A 91 -6.44 23.56 12.20
N ARG A 92 -5.78 22.46 12.57
CA ARG A 92 -4.78 22.39 13.63
C ARG A 92 -3.57 23.28 13.32
N PRO A 93 -3.22 24.24 14.20
CA PRO A 93 -1.97 24.98 14.04
C PRO A 93 -0.76 24.05 14.25
N VAL A 94 0.26 24.21 13.43
CA VAL A 94 1.50 23.42 13.52
C VAL A 94 2.64 24.34 13.97
N THR A 95 3.31 23.95 15.04
CA THR A 95 4.47 24.69 15.57
C THR A 95 5.71 24.46 14.69
N ALA A 96 6.76 25.28 14.86
CA ALA A 96 8.01 25.08 14.15
C ALA A 96 8.62 23.70 14.43
N ALA A 97 8.51 23.23 15.66
CA ALA A 97 9.01 21.91 16.07
C ALA A 97 8.26 20.73 15.39
N GLU A 98 7.01 20.93 15.01
CA GLU A 98 6.15 19.92 14.36
C GLU A 98 6.10 20.06 12.84
N SER A 99 6.71 21.12 12.30
CA SER A 99 6.64 21.43 10.87
C SER A 99 7.73 20.70 10.08
N VAL A 100 7.37 20.28 8.85
CA VAL A 100 8.28 19.63 7.90
C VAL A 100 9.49 20.50 7.58
N ASP A 101 9.30 21.82 7.44
CA ASP A 101 10.36 22.78 7.09
C ASP A 101 10.89 23.58 8.28
N GLY A 102 10.45 23.25 9.51
CA GLY A 102 10.84 23.98 10.72
C GLY A 102 10.20 25.36 10.88
N VAL A 103 9.22 25.72 10.02
CA VAL A 103 8.51 27.00 10.09
C VAL A 103 7.08 26.76 10.59
N ALA A 104 6.70 27.44 11.68
CA ALA A 104 5.34 27.37 12.23
C ALA A 104 4.29 27.91 11.24
N ASP A 105 3.07 27.38 11.35
CA ASP A 105 1.95 27.92 10.60
C ASP A 105 1.65 29.36 11.07
N ALA A 106 1.53 30.30 10.11
CA ALA A 106 1.05 31.64 10.42
C ALA A 106 -0.42 31.59 10.88
N ALA A 107 -0.81 32.47 11.79
CA ALA A 107 -2.18 32.55 12.29
C ALA A 107 -3.19 32.79 11.14
N THR A 108 -2.76 33.50 10.09
CA THR A 108 -3.54 33.82 8.89
C THR A 108 -3.37 32.81 7.74
N ALA A 109 -2.64 31.70 7.94
CA ALA A 109 -2.42 30.72 6.89
C ALA A 109 -3.77 30.11 6.45
N ALA A 110 -4.03 30.13 5.15
CA ALA A 110 -5.27 29.58 4.58
C ALA A 110 -5.33 28.06 4.68
N LEU A 111 -4.18 27.40 4.78
CA LEU A 111 -4.06 25.94 4.93
C LEU A 111 -3.08 25.62 6.06
N ARG A 112 -3.56 24.92 7.05
CA ARG A 112 -2.82 24.44 8.22
C ARG A 112 -2.95 22.93 8.35
N GLY A 113 -2.64 22.37 9.51
CA GLY A 113 -2.81 20.95 9.82
C GLY A 113 -2.01 20.04 8.89
N SER A 114 -2.46 18.79 8.80
CA SER A 114 -1.78 17.78 7.98
C SER A 114 -1.68 18.17 6.51
N PHE A 115 -2.68 18.83 5.93
CA PHE A 115 -2.63 19.24 4.52
C PHE A 115 -1.60 20.34 4.26
N GLY A 116 -1.48 21.31 5.19
CA GLY A 116 -0.41 22.29 5.13
C GLY A 116 0.97 21.65 5.15
N GLN A 117 1.14 20.67 6.03
CA GLN A 117 2.40 19.94 6.16
C GLN A 117 2.66 18.97 4.98
N LEU A 118 1.63 18.33 4.41
CA LEU A 118 1.74 17.51 3.20
C LEU A 118 2.15 18.36 1.98
N ARG A 119 1.69 19.61 1.89
CA ARG A 119 2.14 20.54 0.84
C ARG A 119 3.64 20.85 0.97
N LYS A 120 4.14 21.07 2.20
CA LYS A 120 5.57 21.25 2.47
C LYS A 120 6.36 19.97 2.18
N LEU A 121 5.83 18.80 2.57
CA LEU A 121 6.44 17.50 2.31
C LEU A 121 6.58 17.24 0.81
N LYS A 122 5.52 17.51 0.02
CA LYS A 122 5.52 17.34 -1.44
C LYS A 122 6.50 18.30 -2.13
N ALA A 123 6.63 19.52 -1.63
CA ALA A 123 7.62 20.47 -2.14
C ALA A 123 9.07 20.01 -1.89
N ALA A 124 9.34 19.39 -0.74
CA ALA A 124 10.63 18.79 -0.41
C ALA A 124 10.90 17.45 -1.13
N ASN A 125 9.83 16.74 -1.54
CA ASN A 125 9.89 15.42 -2.20
C ASN A 125 8.99 15.40 -3.44
N PRO A 126 9.38 16.06 -4.56
CA PRO A 126 8.51 16.22 -5.75
C PRO A 126 8.09 14.92 -6.42
N GLN A 127 8.86 13.83 -6.20
CA GLN A 127 8.55 12.48 -6.72
C GLN A 127 7.36 11.84 -5.98
N LEU A 128 7.06 12.25 -4.73
CA LEU A 128 6.03 11.65 -3.90
C LEU A 128 4.64 12.00 -4.42
N LYS A 129 3.84 10.99 -4.70
CA LYS A 129 2.43 11.12 -5.08
C LYS A 129 1.55 11.02 -3.87
N LEU A 130 0.56 11.90 -3.76
CA LEU A 130 -0.39 11.92 -2.66
C LEU A 130 -1.78 11.49 -3.15
N LEU A 131 -2.38 10.49 -2.52
CA LEU A 131 -3.76 10.09 -2.75
C LEU A 131 -4.58 10.36 -1.49
N TRP A 132 -5.81 10.84 -1.68
CA TRP A 132 -6.76 10.92 -0.57
C TRP A 132 -7.58 9.63 -0.53
N SER A 133 -7.44 8.86 0.54
CA SER A 133 -8.17 7.60 0.73
C SER A 133 -9.53 7.85 1.38
N PHE A 134 -10.57 7.21 0.84
CA PHE A 134 -11.94 7.33 1.33
C PHE A 134 -12.46 5.96 1.78
N GLY A 135 -13.02 5.89 2.98
CA GLY A 135 -13.61 4.66 3.51
C GLY A 135 -12.95 4.15 4.77
N GLY A 136 -12.28 3.02 4.65
CA GLY A 136 -11.75 2.23 5.76
C GLY A 136 -12.85 1.48 6.50
N TRP A 137 -12.48 0.67 7.51
CA TRP A 137 -13.40 -0.24 8.20
C TRP A 137 -14.69 0.42 8.69
N THR A 138 -14.58 1.57 9.37
CA THR A 138 -15.74 2.28 9.92
C THR A 138 -16.48 3.15 8.90
N GLY A 139 -15.80 3.58 7.83
CA GLY A 139 -16.38 4.41 6.77
C GLY A 139 -17.07 3.62 5.65
N SER A 140 -16.75 2.35 5.52
CA SER A 140 -17.19 1.49 4.41
C SER A 140 -18.69 1.30 4.26
N PRO A 141 -19.53 1.23 5.35
CA PRO A 141 -20.97 1.10 5.18
C PRO A 141 -21.62 2.24 4.39
N ALA A 142 -20.98 3.40 4.34
CA ALA A 142 -21.50 4.55 3.60
C ALA A 142 -21.34 4.41 2.06
N PHE A 143 -20.50 3.51 1.57
CA PHE A 143 -20.34 3.25 0.13
C PHE A 143 -21.58 2.68 -0.54
N THR A 144 -22.45 1.97 0.18
CA THR A 144 -23.75 1.52 -0.35
C THR A 144 -24.55 2.69 -0.93
N ALA A 145 -24.47 3.90 -0.31
CA ALA A 145 -25.11 5.09 -0.86
C ALA A 145 -24.37 5.65 -2.09
N ALA A 146 -23.04 5.57 -2.13
CA ALA A 146 -22.24 5.94 -3.31
C ALA A 146 -22.50 5.02 -4.50
N ALA A 147 -22.66 3.71 -4.25
CA ALA A 147 -22.96 2.71 -5.28
C ALA A 147 -24.32 2.88 -5.96
N ARG A 148 -25.29 3.56 -5.29
CA ARG A 148 -26.60 3.89 -5.86
C ARG A 148 -26.54 5.02 -6.89
N ASP A 149 -25.58 5.96 -6.70
CA ASP A 149 -25.34 7.09 -7.62
C ASP A 149 -23.84 7.34 -7.75
N PRO A 150 -23.13 6.48 -8.50
CA PRO A 150 -21.69 6.57 -8.65
C PRO A 150 -21.22 7.88 -9.29
N GLN A 151 -22.04 8.45 -10.19
CA GLN A 151 -21.75 9.71 -10.86
C GLN A 151 -21.66 10.86 -9.86
N ARG A 152 -22.68 11.01 -9.02
CA ARG A 152 -22.74 12.02 -7.97
C ARG A 152 -21.60 11.88 -6.97
N PHE A 153 -21.26 10.63 -6.61
CA PHE A 153 -20.11 10.34 -5.76
C PHE A 153 -18.83 10.85 -6.40
N ALA A 154 -18.56 10.46 -7.64
CA ALA A 154 -17.34 10.80 -8.36
C ALA A 154 -17.19 12.32 -8.59
N GLU A 155 -18.27 13.02 -8.97
CA GLU A 155 -18.29 14.46 -9.12
C GLU A 155 -17.97 15.15 -7.80
N SER A 156 -18.51 14.67 -6.68
CA SER A 156 -18.24 15.24 -5.37
C SER A 156 -16.78 15.04 -4.94
N CYS A 157 -16.16 13.90 -5.30
CA CYS A 157 -14.73 13.68 -5.04
C CYS A 157 -13.87 14.65 -5.88
N ARG A 158 -14.19 14.84 -7.17
CA ARG A 158 -13.52 15.82 -8.02
C ARG A 158 -13.61 17.23 -7.43
N ASP A 159 -14.81 17.64 -7.03
CA ASP A 159 -15.05 18.97 -6.49
C ASP A 159 -14.32 19.17 -5.15
N LEU A 160 -14.27 18.13 -4.31
CA LEU A 160 -13.51 18.14 -3.07
C LEU A 160 -11.99 18.27 -3.31
N LEU A 161 -11.43 17.55 -4.28
CA LEU A 161 -10.01 17.66 -4.64
C LEU A 161 -9.67 19.03 -5.23
N ALA A 162 -10.63 19.65 -5.89
CA ALA A 162 -10.51 20.97 -6.51
C ALA A 162 -10.74 22.15 -5.54
N ASP A 163 -11.07 21.90 -4.26
CA ASP A 163 -11.25 22.96 -3.27
C ASP A 163 -10.04 23.90 -3.24
N PRO A 164 -10.24 25.23 -3.43
CA PRO A 164 -9.13 26.18 -3.55
C PRO A 164 -8.12 26.16 -2.40
N ARG A 165 -8.54 25.72 -1.19
CA ARG A 165 -7.66 25.62 -0.01
C ARG A 165 -6.50 24.65 -0.24
N TRP A 166 -6.76 23.52 -0.92
CA TRP A 166 -5.78 22.45 -1.14
C TRP A 166 -5.71 21.95 -2.60
N ALA A 167 -6.27 22.67 -3.55
CA ALA A 167 -6.16 22.31 -4.96
C ALA A 167 -4.72 22.01 -5.37
N GLY A 168 -4.51 20.94 -6.12
CA GLY A 168 -3.20 20.48 -6.57
C GLY A 168 -2.37 19.75 -5.50
N LEU A 169 -2.88 19.57 -4.29
CA LEU A 169 -2.20 18.80 -3.25
C LEU A 169 -2.22 17.29 -3.57
N PHE A 170 -3.40 16.75 -3.86
CA PHE A 170 -3.59 15.33 -4.13
C PHE A 170 -3.48 15.04 -5.62
N ASP A 171 -2.76 13.95 -5.96
CA ASP A 171 -2.61 13.46 -7.33
C ASP A 171 -3.77 12.52 -7.73
N GLY A 172 -4.65 12.19 -6.80
CA GLY A 172 -5.80 11.33 -7.02
C GLY A 172 -6.45 10.82 -5.75
N VAL A 173 -7.18 9.72 -5.89
CA VAL A 173 -7.96 9.11 -4.80
C VAL A 173 -7.60 7.64 -4.60
N ASP A 174 -7.83 7.17 -3.39
CA ASP A 174 -7.84 5.76 -3.03
C ASP A 174 -9.22 5.39 -2.51
N VAL A 175 -9.76 4.24 -2.90
CA VAL A 175 -11.05 3.73 -2.46
C VAL A 175 -10.81 2.53 -1.55
N ASP A 176 -11.22 2.65 -0.30
CA ASP A 176 -11.10 1.59 0.70
C ASP A 176 -12.48 1.18 1.19
N TRP A 177 -13.13 0.35 0.37
CA TRP A 177 -14.48 -0.16 0.62
C TRP A 177 -14.44 -1.59 1.15
N GLU A 178 -14.78 -1.78 2.42
CA GLU A 178 -14.71 -3.05 3.14
C GLU A 178 -16.10 -3.57 3.53
N TYR A 179 -16.84 -4.29 2.66
CA TYR A 179 -16.43 -4.78 1.34
C TYR A 179 -17.59 -4.66 0.35
N PRO A 180 -17.33 -4.40 -0.94
CA PRO A 180 -18.39 -4.37 -1.94
C PRO A 180 -19.02 -5.75 -2.10
N ASN A 181 -20.36 -5.81 -2.07
CA ASN A 181 -21.17 -7.02 -2.18
C ASN A 181 -20.80 -8.15 -1.18
N ALA A 182 -20.22 -7.77 -0.04
CA ALA A 182 -19.82 -8.72 1.00
C ALA A 182 -19.97 -8.09 2.41
N CYS A 183 -19.77 -8.91 3.45
CA CYS A 183 -19.83 -8.44 4.82
C CYS A 183 -18.45 -7.98 5.32
N GLY A 184 -18.40 -6.74 5.84
CA GLY A 184 -17.37 -6.19 6.69
C GLY A 184 -17.96 -5.83 8.05
N LEU A 185 -17.83 -4.57 8.48
CA LEU A 185 -18.53 -4.03 9.65
C LEU A 185 -20.07 -4.06 9.43
N ALA A 186 -20.51 -3.86 8.20
CA ALA A 186 -21.87 -4.10 7.73
C ALA A 186 -21.81 -4.90 6.42
N CYS A 187 -22.91 -5.60 6.11
CA CYS A 187 -23.01 -6.31 4.83
C CYS A 187 -23.47 -5.35 3.74
N ASP A 188 -22.77 -5.32 2.62
CA ASP A 188 -23.19 -4.61 1.40
C ASP A 188 -23.87 -5.56 0.43
N THR A 189 -24.94 -5.09 -0.23
CA THR A 189 -25.72 -5.82 -1.22
C THR A 189 -25.92 -5.02 -2.51
N SER A 190 -24.98 -4.14 -2.83
CA SER A 190 -25.03 -3.26 -4.01
C SER A 190 -24.82 -3.99 -5.34
N GLY A 191 -24.49 -5.28 -5.27
CA GLY A 191 -24.22 -6.16 -6.41
C GLY A 191 -22.74 -6.27 -6.77
N PRO A 192 -22.35 -7.33 -7.49
CA PRO A 192 -20.95 -7.65 -7.73
C PRO A 192 -20.21 -6.60 -8.58
N ASP A 193 -20.91 -5.85 -9.42
CA ASP A 193 -20.36 -4.80 -10.28
C ASP A 193 -20.33 -3.40 -9.64
N ALA A 194 -20.76 -3.26 -8.39
CA ALA A 194 -20.89 -1.97 -7.71
C ALA A 194 -19.58 -1.20 -7.66
N LEU A 195 -18.48 -1.86 -7.27
CA LEU A 195 -17.15 -1.26 -7.25
C LEU A 195 -16.69 -0.83 -8.65
N THR A 196 -16.92 -1.67 -9.66
CA THR A 196 -16.60 -1.36 -11.06
C THR A 196 -17.31 -0.09 -11.50
N ARG A 197 -18.61 0.09 -11.20
CA ARG A 197 -19.37 1.31 -11.52
C ARG A 197 -18.82 2.55 -10.79
N VAL A 198 -18.45 2.42 -9.51
CA VAL A 198 -17.87 3.51 -8.73
C VAL A 198 -16.54 3.95 -9.31
N LEU A 199 -15.62 3.00 -9.61
CA LEU A 199 -14.32 3.34 -10.17
C LEU A 199 -14.40 3.88 -11.61
N ALA A 200 -15.33 3.36 -12.43
CA ALA A 200 -15.61 3.90 -13.77
C ALA A 200 -16.06 5.37 -13.70
N ALA A 201 -16.98 5.70 -12.80
CA ALA A 201 -17.45 7.06 -12.60
C ALA A 201 -16.31 7.98 -12.07
N LEU A 202 -15.50 7.51 -11.13
CA LEU A 202 -14.32 8.26 -10.65
C LEU A 202 -13.34 8.52 -11.79
N ARG A 203 -13.01 7.54 -12.64
CA ARG A 203 -12.14 7.72 -13.80
C ARG A 203 -12.70 8.74 -14.78
N ALA A 204 -14.00 8.68 -15.07
CA ALA A 204 -14.67 9.65 -15.94
C ALA A 204 -14.64 11.07 -15.37
N ALA A 205 -14.87 11.24 -14.04
CA ALA A 205 -14.93 12.56 -13.41
C ALA A 205 -13.54 13.18 -13.19
N LEU A 206 -12.54 12.36 -12.83
CA LEU A 206 -11.19 12.81 -12.49
C LEU A 206 -10.26 12.90 -13.71
N GLY A 207 -10.58 12.22 -14.80
CA GLY A 207 -9.75 12.15 -16.02
C GLY A 207 -8.59 11.17 -15.93
N GLU A 208 -7.94 10.91 -17.06
CA GLU A 208 -6.89 9.88 -17.22
C GLU A 208 -5.61 10.16 -16.43
N GLN A 209 -5.31 11.43 -16.14
CA GLN A 209 -4.08 11.83 -15.45
C GLN A 209 -4.16 11.66 -13.93
N SER A 210 -5.36 11.54 -13.38
CA SER A 210 -5.55 11.35 -11.94
C SER A 210 -5.25 9.91 -11.54
N LEU A 211 -4.59 9.74 -10.42
CA LEU A 211 -4.31 8.42 -9.87
C LEU A 211 -5.55 7.88 -9.14
N ILE A 212 -5.90 6.65 -9.41
CA ILE A 212 -6.95 5.92 -8.69
C ILE A 212 -6.35 4.61 -8.20
N SER A 213 -6.40 4.36 -6.89
CA SER A 213 -6.12 3.06 -6.31
C SER A 213 -7.32 2.52 -5.55
N VAL A 214 -7.34 1.23 -5.31
CA VAL A 214 -8.39 0.56 -4.56
C VAL A 214 -7.80 -0.48 -3.62
N ALA A 215 -8.24 -0.50 -2.35
CA ALA A 215 -7.95 -1.58 -1.44
C ALA A 215 -8.97 -2.71 -1.64
N VAL A 216 -8.48 -3.96 -1.61
CA VAL A 216 -9.32 -5.15 -1.79
C VAL A 216 -9.04 -6.17 -0.69
N PRO A 217 -10.01 -7.04 -0.32
CA PRO A 217 -9.84 -7.99 0.77
C PRO A 217 -8.70 -8.99 0.53
N GLY A 218 -8.08 -9.45 1.62
CA GLY A 218 -7.21 -10.62 1.60
C GLY A 218 -7.98 -11.95 1.61
N ASP A 219 -9.26 -11.93 1.94
CA ASP A 219 -10.12 -13.13 2.01
C ASP A 219 -10.61 -13.56 0.62
N VAL A 220 -10.25 -14.77 0.21
CA VAL A 220 -10.60 -15.35 -1.09
C VAL A 220 -12.12 -15.42 -1.32
N GLY A 221 -12.91 -15.70 -0.27
CA GLY A 221 -14.36 -15.73 -0.39
C GLY A 221 -14.95 -14.36 -0.73
N LYS A 222 -14.42 -13.31 -0.12
CA LYS A 222 -14.83 -11.92 -0.41
C LYS A 222 -14.34 -11.45 -1.77
N LEU A 223 -13.16 -11.91 -2.23
CA LEU A 223 -12.69 -11.62 -3.58
C LEU A 223 -13.64 -12.13 -4.67
N ARG A 224 -14.27 -13.28 -4.45
CA ARG A 224 -15.25 -13.85 -5.39
C ARG A 224 -16.61 -13.15 -5.38
N ALA A 225 -16.87 -12.30 -4.39
CA ALA A 225 -18.15 -11.63 -4.23
C ALA A 225 -18.32 -10.41 -5.15
N ALA A 226 -17.22 -9.81 -5.65
CA ALA A 226 -17.26 -8.61 -6.47
C ALA A 226 -16.36 -8.71 -7.71
N ASP A 227 -16.65 -7.90 -8.74
CA ASP A 227 -15.89 -7.85 -10.01
C ASP A 227 -14.63 -6.97 -9.86
N TYR A 228 -13.61 -7.51 -9.18
CA TYR A 228 -12.32 -6.80 -9.04
C TYR A 228 -11.55 -6.71 -10.36
N ALA A 229 -11.71 -7.66 -11.27
CA ALA A 229 -11.11 -7.58 -12.61
C ALA A 229 -11.68 -6.42 -13.42
N GLY A 230 -13.00 -6.26 -13.43
CA GLY A 230 -13.66 -5.11 -14.04
C GLY A 230 -13.26 -3.79 -13.40
N ALA A 231 -13.21 -3.74 -12.07
CA ALA A 231 -12.78 -2.59 -11.30
C ALA A 231 -11.32 -2.18 -11.62
N SER A 232 -10.41 -3.14 -11.77
CA SER A 232 -8.99 -2.91 -12.06
C SER A 232 -8.74 -2.15 -13.38
N ARG A 233 -9.69 -2.18 -14.33
CA ARG A 233 -9.58 -1.43 -15.59
C ARG A 233 -9.53 0.08 -15.36
N TYR A 234 -10.21 0.57 -14.33
CA TYR A 234 -10.33 1.99 -14.01
C TYR A 234 -9.34 2.45 -12.93
N ALA A 235 -8.73 1.52 -12.20
CA ALA A 235 -7.70 1.79 -11.21
C ALA A 235 -6.29 1.72 -11.82
N ASN A 236 -5.37 2.52 -11.27
CA ASN A 236 -3.95 2.39 -11.53
C ASN A 236 -3.38 1.20 -10.75
N TRP A 237 -3.83 1.01 -9.50
CA TRP A 237 -3.38 -0.09 -8.65
C TRP A 237 -4.51 -0.69 -7.82
N VAL A 238 -4.37 -1.98 -7.54
CA VAL A 238 -5.23 -2.79 -6.69
C VAL A 238 -4.39 -3.29 -5.53
N GLY A 239 -4.63 -2.78 -4.33
CA GLY A 239 -3.90 -3.12 -3.11
C GLY A 239 -4.60 -4.24 -2.35
N ALA A 240 -4.06 -5.44 -2.36
CA ALA A 240 -4.59 -6.56 -1.58
C ALA A 240 -4.20 -6.41 -0.11
N MET A 241 -5.17 -6.35 0.79
CA MET A 241 -4.98 -6.29 2.24
C MET A 241 -4.57 -7.66 2.78
N THR A 242 -3.33 -8.04 2.51
CA THR A 242 -2.73 -9.35 2.84
C THR A 242 -2.26 -9.41 4.30
N TYR A 243 -3.13 -8.99 5.19
CA TYR A 243 -3.01 -9.01 6.64
C TYR A 243 -4.40 -9.23 7.27
N ASP A 244 -4.45 -9.35 8.59
CA ASP A 244 -5.69 -9.60 9.34
C ASP A 244 -6.40 -10.91 8.97
N TYR A 245 -5.65 -11.90 8.48
CA TYR A 245 -6.19 -13.21 8.20
C TYR A 245 -6.75 -13.91 9.46
N PHE A 246 -6.12 -13.67 10.62
CA PHE A 246 -6.50 -14.16 11.93
C PHE A 246 -6.30 -13.09 12.99
N GLY A 247 -7.14 -13.12 14.02
CA GLY A 247 -7.06 -12.25 15.19
C GLY A 247 -7.99 -12.76 16.28
N ALA A 248 -7.68 -12.50 17.55
CA ALA A 248 -8.48 -13.01 18.67
C ALA A 248 -9.92 -12.45 18.71
N SER A 249 -10.17 -11.32 18.05
CA SER A 249 -11.49 -10.70 17.90
C SER A 249 -12.10 -10.93 16.51
N VAL A 250 -11.39 -11.61 15.59
CA VAL A 250 -11.91 -11.98 14.27
C VAL A 250 -12.65 -13.31 14.46
N PRO A 251 -13.94 -13.42 14.11
CA PRO A 251 -14.66 -14.68 14.21
C PRO A 251 -13.93 -15.78 13.45
N SER A 252 -13.46 -16.81 14.13
CA SER A 252 -12.99 -18.03 13.48
C SER A 252 -14.19 -18.82 13.01
N ALA A 253 -14.09 -19.49 11.86
CA ALA A 253 -15.16 -20.33 11.32
C ALA A 253 -15.46 -21.58 12.21
N GLU A 254 -14.59 -21.87 13.20
CA GLU A 254 -14.78 -22.94 14.17
C GLU A 254 -15.35 -22.36 15.46
N GLU A 255 -16.59 -22.70 15.75
CA GLU A 255 -17.25 -22.34 17.01
C GLU A 255 -16.48 -22.85 18.21
N GLY A 256 -16.03 -21.95 19.08
CA GLY A 256 -15.71 -22.23 20.48
C GLY A 256 -14.25 -22.23 20.92
N ALA A 257 -13.24 -22.16 20.05
CA ALA A 257 -11.85 -22.15 20.49
C ALA A 257 -11.06 -20.96 19.87
N VAL A 258 -10.70 -19.99 20.69
CA VAL A 258 -9.72 -18.96 20.30
C VAL A 258 -8.34 -19.62 20.22
N ARG A 259 -7.73 -19.62 19.05
CA ARG A 259 -6.40 -20.17 18.80
C ARG A 259 -5.47 -19.12 18.20
N THR A 260 -4.19 -19.22 18.54
CA THR A 260 -3.14 -18.38 17.97
C THR A 260 -2.91 -18.74 16.50
N ALA A 261 -2.83 -17.73 15.63
CA ALA A 261 -2.49 -17.94 14.22
C ALA A 261 -1.86 -16.67 13.62
N PRO A 262 -0.88 -16.79 12.71
CA PRO A 262 -0.30 -15.67 11.99
C PRO A 262 -1.33 -14.83 11.24
N HIS A 263 -1.32 -13.52 11.48
CA HIS A 263 -2.28 -12.61 10.82
C HIS A 263 -1.90 -12.21 9.40
N SER A 264 -0.64 -12.46 8.97
CA SER A 264 -0.10 -11.97 7.69
C SER A 264 0.81 -13.01 7.00
N ALA A 265 0.49 -14.30 7.12
CA ALA A 265 1.28 -15.36 6.51
C ALA A 265 1.47 -15.15 5.00
N LEU A 266 2.71 -15.28 4.52
CA LEU A 266 3.03 -15.25 3.10
C LEU A 266 2.56 -16.52 2.40
N THR A 267 2.88 -17.67 2.99
CA THR A 267 2.55 -19.02 2.46
C THR A 267 1.84 -19.86 3.49
N ALA A 268 1.18 -20.92 3.04
CA ALA A 268 0.58 -21.90 3.95
C ALA A 268 1.66 -22.62 4.77
N TYR A 269 1.27 -23.08 5.95
CA TYR A 269 2.12 -23.82 6.90
C TYR A 269 1.34 -24.96 7.55
N PRO A 270 2.00 -26.01 8.05
CA PRO A 270 1.32 -27.13 8.72
C PRO A 270 0.47 -26.64 9.90
N GLY A 271 -0.80 -26.98 9.91
CA GLY A 271 -1.74 -26.61 10.99
C GLY A 271 -2.34 -25.21 10.85
N ILE A 272 -2.18 -24.54 9.69
CA ILE A 272 -2.91 -23.29 9.40
C ILE A 272 -4.43 -23.54 9.47
N PRO A 273 -5.23 -22.72 10.20
CA PRO A 273 -6.67 -22.97 10.33
C PRO A 273 -7.43 -22.88 9.00
N ARG A 274 -6.94 -22.08 8.05
CA ARG A 274 -7.51 -21.90 6.72
C ARG A 274 -6.36 -21.67 5.73
N ASP A 275 -6.12 -22.63 4.86
CA ASP A 275 -5.00 -22.63 3.89
C ASP A 275 -5.07 -21.49 2.86
N THR A 276 -6.27 -20.94 2.61
CA THR A 276 -6.48 -19.77 1.75
C THR A 276 -6.17 -18.44 2.45
N ALA A 277 -5.87 -18.43 3.75
CA ALA A 277 -5.59 -17.23 4.53
C ALA A 277 -4.07 -16.87 4.47
N THR A 278 -3.58 -16.64 3.26
CA THR A 278 -2.18 -16.30 2.98
C THR A 278 -2.08 -15.30 1.85
N THR A 279 -0.97 -14.56 1.82
CA THR A 279 -0.66 -13.63 0.72
C THR A 279 -0.64 -14.36 -0.63
N GLU A 280 -0.02 -15.56 -0.66
CA GLU A 280 0.07 -16.37 -1.89
C GLU A 280 -1.31 -16.76 -2.43
N ALA A 281 -2.22 -17.22 -1.57
CA ALA A 281 -3.57 -17.61 -1.97
C ALA A 281 -4.40 -16.39 -2.43
N THR A 282 -4.28 -15.25 -1.74
CA THR A 282 -4.94 -13.99 -2.13
C THR A 282 -4.47 -13.52 -3.50
N VAL A 283 -3.16 -13.50 -3.75
CA VAL A 283 -2.58 -13.11 -5.05
C VAL A 283 -3.00 -14.07 -6.14
N ALA A 284 -2.91 -15.38 -5.89
CA ALA A 284 -3.33 -16.40 -6.87
C ALA A 284 -4.80 -16.25 -7.26
N GLU A 285 -5.69 -15.97 -6.30
CA GLU A 285 -7.11 -15.74 -6.57
C GLU A 285 -7.33 -14.48 -7.41
N LEU A 286 -6.70 -13.34 -7.06
CA LEU A 286 -6.82 -12.09 -7.82
C LEU A 286 -6.35 -12.25 -9.26
N LEU A 287 -5.23 -12.95 -9.48
CA LEU A 287 -4.73 -13.26 -10.82
C LEU A 287 -5.70 -14.18 -11.59
N ALA A 288 -6.25 -15.20 -10.92
CA ALA A 288 -7.23 -16.11 -11.52
C ALA A 288 -8.55 -15.41 -11.88
N LEU A 289 -8.96 -14.41 -11.10
CA LEU A 289 -10.11 -13.54 -11.40
C LEU A 289 -9.83 -12.57 -12.56
N GLY A 290 -8.57 -12.40 -13.00
CA GLY A 290 -8.18 -11.55 -14.12
C GLY A 290 -7.68 -10.15 -13.75
N VAL A 291 -7.32 -9.91 -12.48
CA VAL A 291 -6.60 -8.67 -12.10
C VAL A 291 -5.16 -8.75 -12.62
N PRO A 292 -4.67 -7.76 -13.42
CA PRO A 292 -3.33 -7.80 -13.96
C PRO A 292 -2.24 -7.71 -12.86
N ALA A 293 -1.21 -8.54 -12.95
CA ALA A 293 -0.11 -8.57 -11.98
C ALA A 293 0.56 -7.20 -11.84
N GLU A 294 0.76 -6.49 -12.94
CA GLU A 294 1.37 -5.16 -13.01
C GLU A 294 0.52 -4.04 -12.38
N LYS A 295 -0.69 -4.35 -11.91
CA LYS A 295 -1.53 -3.44 -11.12
C LYS A 295 -1.65 -3.85 -9.66
N LEU A 296 -1.20 -5.05 -9.29
CA LEU A 296 -1.43 -5.64 -7.98
C LEU A 296 -0.33 -5.26 -6.99
N LEU A 297 -0.73 -4.74 -5.83
CA LEU A 297 0.13 -4.50 -4.67
C LEU A 297 -0.25 -5.48 -3.55
N ILE A 298 0.74 -5.98 -2.82
CA ILE A 298 0.49 -6.70 -1.57
C ILE A 298 0.67 -5.78 -0.36
N GLY A 299 -0.18 -5.94 0.64
CA GLY A 299 -0.17 -5.16 1.88
C GLY A 299 0.65 -5.81 2.98
N VAL A 300 1.27 -4.97 3.81
CA VAL A 300 2.00 -5.37 5.01
C VAL A 300 1.50 -4.54 6.18
N GLY A 301 1.14 -5.20 7.29
CA GLY A 301 0.77 -4.54 8.53
C GLY A 301 2.00 -4.10 9.33
N PHE A 302 2.09 -2.82 9.71
CA PHE A 302 3.12 -2.31 10.62
C PHE A 302 2.67 -2.42 12.09
N TYR A 303 1.95 -3.48 12.38
CA TYR A 303 1.37 -3.82 13.68
C TYR A 303 1.29 -5.33 13.83
N GLY A 304 0.98 -5.79 15.03
CA GLY A 304 0.71 -7.18 15.31
C GLY A 304 -0.69 -7.45 15.82
N ARG A 305 -1.13 -8.68 15.61
CA ARG A 305 -2.32 -9.26 16.26
C ARG A 305 -1.90 -10.11 17.44
N GLY A 306 -2.61 -9.94 18.57
CA GLY A 306 -2.23 -10.56 19.84
C GLY A 306 -3.34 -11.31 20.53
N TRP A 307 -2.96 -12.41 21.19
CA TRP A 307 -3.81 -13.27 22.01
C TRP A 307 -3.27 -13.31 23.43
N THR A 308 -4.14 -13.41 24.42
CA THR A 308 -3.80 -13.64 25.83
C THR A 308 -4.21 -15.03 26.26
N GLY A 309 -3.62 -15.53 27.35
CA GLY A 309 -3.87 -16.87 27.87
C GLY A 309 -3.44 -18.00 26.93
N ALA A 310 -2.49 -17.72 26.02
CA ALA A 310 -1.98 -18.73 25.11
C ALA A 310 -1.29 -19.87 25.88
N THR A 311 -1.58 -21.12 25.51
CA THR A 311 -1.10 -22.32 26.22
C THR A 311 0.18 -22.91 25.64
N GLY A 312 0.61 -22.46 24.46
CA GLY A 312 1.81 -22.93 23.76
C GLY A 312 2.57 -21.79 23.09
N ASP A 313 3.77 -22.09 22.62
CA ASP A 313 4.69 -21.10 22.06
C ASP A 313 4.46 -20.84 20.56
N GLY A 314 3.94 -21.82 19.83
CA GLY A 314 3.71 -21.74 18.38
C GLY A 314 2.27 -21.39 18.02
N PRO A 315 1.99 -21.26 16.70
CA PRO A 315 0.63 -21.14 16.19
C PRO A 315 -0.21 -22.39 16.48
N GLY A 316 -1.54 -22.23 16.57
CA GLY A 316 -2.50 -23.28 16.90
C GLY A 316 -2.71 -23.50 18.40
N ALA A 317 -1.96 -22.81 19.27
CA ALA A 317 -2.14 -22.89 20.70
C ALA A 317 -3.52 -22.32 21.13
N ALA A 318 -4.18 -22.94 22.09
CA ALA A 318 -5.40 -22.41 22.68
C ALA A 318 -5.08 -21.07 23.40
N ALA A 319 -6.01 -20.14 23.33
CA ALA A 319 -5.92 -18.82 23.96
C ALA A 319 -7.29 -18.43 24.54
N THR A 320 -7.34 -17.39 25.38
CA THR A 320 -8.56 -16.98 26.07
C THR A 320 -9.23 -15.73 25.47
N GLY A 321 -8.50 -14.95 24.68
CA GLY A 321 -9.02 -13.74 24.08
C GLY A 321 -7.94 -12.83 23.51
N PRO A 322 -8.29 -11.58 23.15
CA PRO A 322 -7.31 -10.62 22.65
C PRO A 322 -6.32 -10.19 23.74
N ALA A 323 -5.08 -9.98 23.34
CA ALA A 323 -4.06 -9.39 24.22
C ALA A 323 -4.29 -7.89 24.41
N PRO A 324 -3.91 -7.30 25.55
CA PRO A 324 -3.95 -5.86 25.75
C PRO A 324 -3.04 -5.14 24.74
N GLY A 325 -3.62 -4.21 23.98
CA GLY A 325 -2.90 -3.29 23.10
C GLY A 325 -3.11 -1.84 23.52
N ARG A 326 -2.20 -0.95 23.12
CA ARG A 326 -2.23 0.46 23.54
C ARG A 326 -3.46 1.21 23.01
N TYR A 327 -3.90 0.92 21.79
CA TYR A 327 -4.98 1.63 21.11
C TYR A 327 -6.21 0.76 20.86
N ALA A 328 -6.04 -0.55 20.80
CA ALA A 328 -7.13 -1.51 20.65
C ALA A 328 -6.71 -2.88 21.21
N GLU A 329 -7.65 -3.59 21.81
CA GLU A 329 -7.40 -4.97 22.25
C GLU A 329 -7.07 -5.87 21.05
N GLY A 330 -6.05 -6.71 21.22
CA GLY A 330 -5.55 -7.62 20.19
C GLY A 330 -4.77 -6.93 19.08
N ILE A 331 -4.46 -5.64 19.18
CA ILE A 331 -3.67 -4.89 18.19
C ILE A 331 -2.61 -4.05 18.91
N GLU A 332 -1.37 -4.14 18.45
CA GLU A 332 -0.28 -3.30 18.96
C GLU A 332 0.66 -2.90 17.83
N ASP A 333 1.18 -1.67 17.87
CA ASP A 333 2.15 -1.16 16.89
C ASP A 333 3.45 -1.98 16.91
N TYR A 334 4.07 -2.20 15.74
CA TYR A 334 5.36 -2.88 15.65
C TYR A 334 6.42 -2.23 16.51
N ARG A 335 6.54 -0.89 16.51
CA ARG A 335 7.50 -0.13 17.32
C ARG A 335 7.43 -0.40 18.82
N VAL A 336 6.28 -0.91 19.29
CA VAL A 336 6.09 -1.32 20.70
C VAL A 336 6.42 -2.80 20.86
N LEU A 337 5.99 -3.62 19.90
CA LEU A 337 6.17 -5.09 19.96
C LEU A 337 7.65 -5.47 19.87
N VAL A 338 8.42 -4.81 19.02
CA VAL A 338 9.83 -5.16 18.82
C VAL A 338 10.65 -5.14 20.12
N ASP A 339 10.33 -4.23 21.03
CA ASP A 339 10.98 -4.14 22.34
C ASP A 339 10.25 -4.94 23.43
N ARG A 340 8.90 -4.88 23.45
CA ARG A 340 8.09 -5.49 24.53
C ARG A 340 7.96 -6.99 24.40
N CYS A 341 7.89 -7.50 23.18
CA CYS A 341 7.66 -8.90 22.88
C CYS A 341 8.42 -9.28 21.59
N PRO A 342 9.77 -9.36 21.64
CA PRO A 342 10.60 -9.64 20.48
C PRO A 342 10.29 -11.00 19.88
N PRO A 343 10.56 -11.23 18.57
CA PRO A 343 10.21 -12.47 17.88
C PRO A 343 10.83 -13.69 18.52
N THR A 344 10.04 -14.75 18.70
CA THR A 344 10.51 -16.05 19.20
C THR A 344 10.51 -17.14 18.13
N GLY A 345 9.90 -16.85 16.97
CA GLY A 345 9.89 -17.77 15.83
C GLY A 345 9.25 -17.15 14.60
N ALA A 346 9.25 -17.91 13.51
CA ALA A 346 8.62 -17.55 12.26
C ALA A 346 7.94 -18.77 11.64
N VAL A 347 6.85 -18.56 10.93
CA VAL A 347 6.13 -19.61 10.20
C VAL A 347 5.37 -19.00 9.01
N GLY A 348 5.34 -19.69 7.88
CA GLY A 348 4.64 -19.20 6.69
C GLY A 348 5.10 -17.82 6.21
N GLY A 349 6.37 -17.44 6.45
CA GLY A 349 6.90 -16.14 6.03
C GLY A 349 6.44 -14.95 6.87
N THR A 350 5.97 -15.16 8.10
CA THR A 350 5.67 -14.13 9.10
C THR A 350 6.24 -14.50 10.46
N ALA A 351 6.52 -13.50 11.30
CA ALA A 351 7.05 -13.75 12.64
C ALA A 351 5.93 -13.91 13.68
N TYR A 352 6.29 -14.56 14.78
CA TYR A 352 5.49 -14.58 15.98
C TYR A 352 6.35 -14.47 17.24
N ALA A 353 5.73 -14.06 18.33
CA ALA A 353 6.39 -13.89 19.61
C ALA A 353 5.55 -14.46 20.75
N ARG A 354 6.22 -15.03 21.75
CA ARG A 354 5.64 -15.44 23.00
C ARG A 354 6.25 -14.65 24.15
N CYS A 355 5.44 -13.92 24.89
CA CYS A 355 5.88 -13.16 26.07
C CYS A 355 4.88 -13.31 27.22
N GLY A 356 5.30 -14.08 28.24
CA GLY A 356 4.43 -14.46 29.34
C GLY A 356 3.23 -15.27 28.85
N SER A 357 2.01 -14.80 29.13
CA SER A 357 0.77 -15.40 28.64
C SER A 357 0.29 -14.87 27.28
N GLN A 358 0.99 -13.90 26.71
CA GLN A 358 0.61 -13.32 25.42
C GLN A 358 1.35 -13.99 24.26
N TRP A 359 0.66 -14.12 23.13
CA TRP A 359 1.21 -14.55 21.87
C TRP A 359 0.85 -13.48 20.80
N TRP A 360 1.84 -13.06 20.02
CA TRP A 360 1.69 -12.02 19.00
C TRP A 360 2.18 -12.52 17.64
N SER A 361 1.48 -12.15 16.58
CA SER A 361 1.93 -12.29 15.20
C SER A 361 2.14 -10.91 14.60
N TYR A 362 3.30 -10.70 13.97
CA TYR A 362 3.64 -9.45 13.27
C TYR A 362 4.76 -9.68 12.26
N ASP A 363 4.97 -8.73 11.38
CA ASP A 363 6.08 -8.79 10.43
C ASP A 363 7.33 -8.09 10.99
N THR A 364 8.50 -8.62 10.63
CA THR A 364 9.82 -8.05 10.91
C THR A 364 10.46 -7.57 9.59
N PRO A 365 11.58 -6.84 9.63
CA PRO A 365 12.31 -6.48 8.41
C PRO A 365 12.59 -7.68 7.50
N GLU A 366 12.95 -8.84 8.07
CA GLU A 366 13.27 -10.07 7.34
C GLU A 366 12.03 -10.66 6.64
N THR A 367 10.89 -10.71 7.34
CA THR A 367 9.65 -11.25 6.76
C THR A 367 9.08 -10.30 5.70
N ILE A 368 9.22 -8.99 5.89
CA ILE A 368 8.88 -7.99 4.87
C ILE A 368 9.76 -8.13 3.64
N ALA A 369 11.08 -8.30 3.81
CA ALA A 369 11.98 -8.53 2.67
C ALA A 369 11.60 -9.77 1.87
N ALA A 370 11.15 -10.85 2.54
CA ALA A 370 10.64 -12.05 1.85
C ALA A 370 9.35 -11.76 1.06
N LYS A 371 8.41 -10.99 1.61
CA LYS A 371 7.18 -10.55 0.91
C LYS A 371 7.50 -9.64 -0.28
N VAL A 372 8.48 -8.75 -0.14
CA VAL A 372 8.99 -7.91 -1.24
C VAL A 372 9.60 -8.76 -2.34
N ALA A 373 10.42 -9.77 -1.99
CA ALA A 373 10.98 -10.73 -2.95
C ALA A 373 9.87 -11.49 -3.70
N TYR A 374 8.87 -12.02 -2.97
CA TYR A 374 7.71 -12.67 -3.56
C TYR A 374 6.98 -11.77 -4.57
N ALA A 375 6.72 -10.50 -4.21
CA ALA A 375 6.07 -9.58 -5.12
C ALA A 375 6.91 -9.30 -6.39
N ARG A 376 8.25 -9.33 -6.27
CA ARG A 376 9.18 -9.23 -7.43
C ARG A 376 9.10 -10.47 -8.32
N GLU A 377 9.18 -11.64 -7.74
CA GLU A 377 9.13 -12.92 -8.45
C GLU A 377 7.82 -13.10 -9.22
N ARG A 378 6.72 -12.60 -8.67
CA ARG A 378 5.39 -12.63 -9.29
C ARG A 378 5.12 -11.45 -10.23
N SER A 379 6.11 -10.57 -10.49
CA SER A 379 5.98 -9.37 -11.33
C SER A 379 4.82 -8.46 -10.91
N LEU A 380 4.55 -8.37 -9.61
CA LEU A 380 3.52 -7.47 -9.08
C LEU A 380 3.99 -6.02 -9.16
N ALA A 381 3.03 -5.07 -9.21
CA ALA A 381 3.32 -3.63 -9.25
C ALA A 381 4.11 -3.14 -8.05
N GLY A 382 3.93 -3.75 -6.88
CA GLY A 382 4.67 -3.36 -5.69
C GLY A 382 4.01 -3.78 -4.38
N VAL A 383 4.17 -2.92 -3.38
CA VAL A 383 3.80 -3.20 -1.98
C VAL A 383 3.21 -1.96 -1.31
N PHE A 384 2.45 -2.15 -0.24
CA PHE A 384 1.99 -1.03 0.59
C PHE A 384 1.97 -1.39 2.08
N ALA A 385 2.07 -0.36 2.93
CA ALA A 385 2.03 -0.48 4.39
C ALA A 385 0.71 0.05 4.97
N TRP A 386 0.10 -0.68 5.88
CA TRP A 386 -0.91 -0.23 6.82
C TRP A 386 -0.36 -0.34 8.24
N GLU A 387 -0.08 0.69 8.99
CA GLU A 387 -0.01 2.08 8.66
C GLU A 387 1.31 2.66 9.21
N LEU A 388 1.79 3.72 8.61
CA LEU A 388 3.17 4.20 8.80
C LEU A 388 3.51 4.57 10.24
N SER A 389 2.55 5.00 11.08
CA SER A 389 2.82 5.36 12.47
C SER A 389 3.12 4.16 13.38
N GLY A 390 2.88 2.94 12.90
CA GLY A 390 3.25 1.71 13.60
C GLY A 390 4.73 1.34 13.52
N ASP A 391 5.49 1.97 12.60
CA ASP A 391 6.92 1.73 12.43
C ASP A 391 7.76 2.42 13.52
N THR A 392 9.02 2.03 13.64
CA THR A 392 10.01 2.69 14.50
C THR A 392 10.35 4.10 14.01
N GLU A 393 10.97 4.91 14.86
CA GLU A 393 11.33 6.30 14.52
C GLU A 393 12.27 6.41 13.31
N ASP A 394 13.12 5.40 13.09
CA ASP A 394 14.02 5.27 11.95
C ASP A 394 13.41 4.49 10.76
N ALA A 395 12.12 4.15 10.83
CA ALA A 395 11.35 3.52 9.77
C ALA A 395 11.93 2.19 9.26
N VAL A 396 12.33 1.26 10.15
CA VAL A 396 13.00 0.01 9.77
C VAL A 396 12.14 -0.92 8.91
N LEU A 397 10.81 -0.97 9.17
CA LEU A 397 9.91 -1.77 8.34
C LEU A 397 9.75 -1.17 6.95
N LEU A 398 9.64 0.14 6.84
CA LEU A 398 9.55 0.82 5.55
C LEU A 398 10.88 0.70 4.78
N GLN A 399 12.02 0.71 5.46
CA GLN A 399 13.31 0.42 4.82
C GLN A 399 13.29 -0.96 4.15
N ALA A 400 12.85 -2.00 4.87
CA ALA A 400 12.72 -3.34 4.32
C ALA A 400 11.67 -3.42 3.19
N LEU A 401 10.58 -2.66 3.30
CA LEU A 401 9.51 -2.62 2.29
C LEU A 401 9.97 -1.96 0.99
N SER A 402 10.84 -0.96 1.08
CA SER A 402 11.40 -0.25 -0.09
C SER A 402 12.53 -1.02 -0.79
N GLY A 403 13.15 -1.97 -0.12
CA GLY A 403 14.06 -3.02 -0.59
C GLY A 403 15.29 -2.63 -1.32
#